data_75d6940eab83283dacbce190551ab20d
#
_entry.id   75d6940eab83283dacbce190551ab20d
#
_cell.length_a   1.000
_cell.length_b   1.000
_cell.length_c   1.000
_cell.angle_alpha   90.00
_cell.angle_beta   90.00
_cell.angle_gamma   90.00
#
_symmetry.space_group_name_H-M   'P 1'
#
loop_
_entity.id
_entity.type
_entity.pdbx_description
1 polymer ?
#
loop_
_entity_poly.entity_id
_entity_poly.type
_entity_poly.pdbx_seq_one_letter_code
_entity_poly.pdbx_strand_id
1 'polypeptide(L)'
;MSNIQITENESGKYAPEWFYSESQTPEWISFAHKADELRENFINLFGVAKLKSLSGRELLTSLFYNDEGNKTNLCYMLEMDKNLHLFGGISGGSAYKFGLFYHKKTQNWTSGSPLKPVLLTEDEAILKAKEIRDDLVKGAEIISSFGSLESLSDYERLYKQLEHISGINTVWRMKYYQMLFPILFAPFYGQDIQLDVLHFLNQTPSEIPFIRMGQIALFSKKCNIPGIVFGHIWGRSTNHNNKSNDSETNTLSDKKHKLHYWMYTVFDDTSWMECQQKEIMVLGMDNIGDYSQYDSKESLRQELISTYDNSTS
;
A
#
# COMPACT_ATOMS: atom_id res chain seq x y z
N MET A 1 -0.04 -1.40 20.83
CA MET A 1 0.96 -2.49 20.72
C MET A 1 0.38 -3.72 21.38
N SER A 2 -0.28 -4.57 20.61
CA SER A 2 -0.72 -5.87 21.11
C SER A 2 0.48 -6.81 20.97
N ASN A 3 1.16 -7.11 22.09
CA ASN A 3 2.13 -8.17 22.17
C ASN A 3 1.43 -9.50 21.86
N ILE A 4 1.56 -10.00 20.64
CA ILE A 4 1.26 -11.38 20.32
C ILE A 4 2.42 -12.16 20.96
N GLN A 5 2.24 -12.62 22.20
CA GLN A 5 3.11 -13.62 22.80
C GLN A 5 2.81 -14.94 22.11
N ILE A 6 3.68 -15.34 21.18
CA ILE A 6 3.69 -16.69 20.63
C ILE A 6 4.22 -17.58 21.75
N THR A 7 3.36 -18.42 22.33
CA THR A 7 3.81 -19.43 23.29
C THR A 7 4.68 -20.48 22.58
N GLU A 8 5.66 -21.04 23.25
CA GLU A 8 6.64 -22.00 22.66
C GLU A 8 5.99 -23.21 21.96
N ASN A 9 4.75 -23.55 22.26
CA ASN A 9 3.99 -24.62 21.58
C ASN A 9 3.40 -24.21 20.20
N GLU A 10 3.38 -22.94 19.85
CA GLU A 10 2.91 -22.44 18.55
C GLU A 10 4.05 -22.18 17.57
N SER A 11 5.30 -22.16 18.02
CA SER A 11 6.46 -21.85 17.18
C SER A 11 6.67 -22.84 16.03
N GLY A 12 6.26 -24.10 16.18
CA GLY A 12 6.32 -25.11 15.12
C GLY A 12 5.26 -24.93 14.03
N LYS A 13 4.12 -24.28 14.34
CA LYS A 13 3.00 -24.09 13.40
C LYS A 13 3.32 -23.11 12.27
N TYR A 14 4.27 -22.22 12.48
CA TYR A 14 4.66 -21.18 11.52
C TYR A 14 6.10 -21.34 11.03
N ALA A 15 6.66 -22.54 11.14
CA ALA A 15 7.95 -22.89 10.56
C ALA A 15 7.88 -22.87 9.02
N PRO A 16 9.02 -22.69 8.32
CA PRO A 16 9.06 -22.72 6.86
C PRO A 16 8.42 -23.97 6.25
N GLU A 17 8.56 -25.13 6.88
CA GLU A 17 8.00 -26.40 6.46
C GLU A 17 6.46 -26.41 6.50
N TRP A 18 5.88 -25.73 7.47
CA TRP A 18 4.43 -25.58 7.55
C TRP A 18 3.90 -24.73 6.37
N PHE A 19 4.53 -23.59 6.09
CA PHE A 19 4.14 -22.76 4.93
C PHE A 19 4.28 -23.52 3.62
N TYR A 20 5.37 -24.28 3.47
CA TYR A 20 5.56 -25.14 2.30
C TYR A 20 4.42 -26.16 2.17
N SER A 21 4.13 -26.88 3.24
CA SER A 21 3.06 -27.90 3.24
C SER A 21 1.69 -27.30 2.86
N GLU A 22 1.32 -26.16 3.46
CA GLU A 22 0.09 -25.44 3.14
C GLU A 22 0.02 -25.05 1.66
N SER A 23 1.13 -24.57 1.10
CA SER A 23 1.20 -24.13 -0.29
C SER A 23 1.01 -25.23 -1.33
N GLN A 24 1.15 -26.51 -0.95
CA GLN A 24 1.04 -27.66 -1.87
C GLN A 24 -0.42 -28.07 -2.14
N THR A 25 -1.39 -27.38 -1.58
CA THR A 25 -2.79 -27.67 -1.86
C THR A 25 -3.18 -27.23 -3.28
N PRO A 26 -4.15 -27.93 -3.95
CA PRO A 26 -4.60 -27.56 -5.29
C PRO A 26 -5.09 -26.09 -5.38
N GLU A 27 -5.66 -25.57 -4.30
CA GLU A 27 -6.10 -24.17 -4.20
C GLU A 27 -4.93 -23.20 -4.40
N TRP A 28 -3.83 -23.38 -3.65
CA TRP A 28 -2.69 -22.47 -3.72
C TRP A 28 -1.88 -22.62 -5.00
N ILE A 29 -1.82 -23.84 -5.56
CA ILE A 29 -1.19 -24.07 -6.86
C ILE A 29 -1.99 -23.32 -7.96
N SER A 30 -3.31 -23.47 -7.99
CA SER A 30 -4.17 -22.76 -8.93
C SER A 30 -4.09 -21.24 -8.75
N PHE A 31 -4.04 -20.76 -7.50
CA PHE A 31 -3.86 -19.34 -7.18
C PHE A 31 -2.54 -18.80 -7.72
N ALA A 32 -1.44 -19.53 -7.55
CA ALA A 32 -0.13 -19.12 -8.05
C ALA A 32 -0.13 -18.99 -9.59
N HIS A 33 -0.70 -19.95 -10.32
CA HIS A 33 -0.85 -19.88 -11.78
C HIS A 33 -1.65 -18.65 -12.22
N LYS A 34 -2.79 -18.40 -11.58
CA LYS A 34 -3.59 -17.21 -11.88
C LYS A 34 -2.82 -15.91 -11.62
N ALA A 35 -2.03 -15.86 -10.55
CA ALA A 35 -1.19 -14.70 -10.25
C ALA A 35 -0.14 -14.49 -11.34
N ASP A 36 0.48 -15.57 -11.85
CA ASP A 36 1.46 -15.49 -12.91
C ASP A 36 0.85 -14.96 -14.22
N GLU A 37 -0.32 -15.45 -14.63
CA GLU A 37 -1.02 -14.96 -15.82
C GLU A 37 -1.36 -13.45 -15.72
N LEU A 38 -1.88 -13.02 -14.57
CA LEU A 38 -2.22 -11.61 -14.36
C LEU A 38 -0.98 -10.71 -14.37
N ARG A 39 0.13 -11.21 -13.83
CA ARG A 39 1.40 -10.50 -13.83
C ARG A 39 2.01 -10.41 -15.23
N GLU A 40 1.97 -11.47 -16.04
CA GLU A 40 2.40 -11.44 -17.42
C GLU A 40 1.64 -10.38 -18.23
N ASN A 41 0.32 -10.33 -18.07
CA ASN A 41 -0.51 -9.28 -18.67
C ASN A 41 -0.08 -7.87 -18.23
N PHE A 42 0.19 -7.70 -16.93
CA PHE A 42 0.70 -6.42 -16.41
C PHE A 42 2.06 -6.04 -17.01
N ILE A 43 2.99 -7.00 -17.11
CA ILE A 43 4.32 -6.77 -17.71
C ILE A 43 4.21 -6.41 -19.19
N ASN A 44 3.31 -7.03 -19.95
CA ASN A 44 3.07 -6.69 -21.36
C ASN A 44 2.59 -5.24 -21.53
N LEU A 45 1.80 -4.72 -20.56
CA LEU A 45 1.29 -3.36 -20.59
C LEU A 45 2.26 -2.32 -20.03
N PHE A 46 3.06 -2.67 -19.02
CA PHE A 46 3.83 -1.72 -18.21
C PHE A 46 5.27 -2.17 -17.93
N GLY A 47 5.75 -3.22 -18.56
CA GLY A 47 7.15 -3.64 -18.42
C GLY A 47 8.10 -2.62 -19.04
N VAL A 48 9.38 -2.74 -18.73
CA VAL A 48 10.44 -1.78 -19.11
C VAL A 48 10.44 -1.46 -20.61
N ALA A 49 10.30 -2.48 -21.47
CA ALA A 49 10.31 -2.29 -22.94
C ALA A 49 9.11 -1.43 -23.40
N LYS A 50 7.90 -1.72 -22.86
CA LYS A 50 6.70 -0.94 -23.18
C LYS A 50 6.82 0.49 -22.65
N LEU A 51 7.27 0.69 -21.41
CA LEU A 51 7.46 2.04 -20.86
C LEU A 51 8.43 2.87 -21.70
N LYS A 52 9.52 2.30 -22.18
CA LYS A 52 10.49 2.98 -23.05
C LYS A 52 9.90 3.41 -24.39
N SER A 53 8.91 2.69 -24.91
CA SER A 53 8.28 3.01 -26.19
C SER A 53 7.24 4.15 -26.09
N LEU A 54 6.75 4.46 -24.90
CA LEU A 54 5.71 5.48 -24.69
C LEU A 54 6.28 6.90 -24.75
N SER A 55 5.56 7.81 -25.41
CA SER A 55 5.95 9.22 -25.50
C SER A 55 4.72 10.15 -25.63
N GLY A 56 4.92 11.45 -25.40
CA GLY A 56 3.87 12.47 -25.57
C GLY A 56 2.60 12.16 -24.76
N ARG A 57 1.44 12.42 -25.36
CA ARG A 57 0.13 12.19 -24.74
C ARG A 57 -0.11 10.70 -24.45
N GLU A 58 0.39 9.78 -25.28
CA GLU A 58 0.26 8.34 -25.02
C GLU A 58 0.92 7.96 -23.68
N LEU A 59 2.08 8.56 -23.36
CA LEU A 59 2.73 8.34 -22.06
C LEU A 59 1.87 8.81 -20.88
N LEU A 60 1.25 10.01 -20.99
CA LEU A 60 0.37 10.53 -19.97
C LEU A 60 -0.82 9.60 -19.72
N THR A 61 -1.53 9.22 -20.78
CA THR A 61 -2.78 8.45 -20.69
C THR A 61 -2.55 6.99 -20.32
N SER A 62 -1.37 6.45 -20.65
CA SER A 62 -1.00 5.07 -20.27
C SER A 62 -0.57 4.95 -18.81
N LEU A 63 0.02 5.98 -18.21
CA LEU A 63 0.58 5.87 -16.87
C LEU A 63 -0.34 6.45 -15.80
N PHE A 64 -1.00 7.59 -16.05
CA PHE A 64 -1.64 8.38 -15.01
C PHE A 64 -3.16 8.45 -15.16
N TYR A 65 -3.84 8.76 -14.06
CA TYR A 65 -5.24 9.17 -14.10
C TYR A 65 -5.37 10.39 -15.02
N ASN A 66 -6.24 10.29 -16.02
CA ASN A 66 -6.38 11.25 -17.11
C ASN A 66 -7.83 11.71 -17.31
N ASP A 67 -8.04 12.62 -18.24
CA ASP A 67 -9.32 13.19 -18.62
C ASP A 67 -10.26 12.21 -19.33
N GLU A 68 -9.70 11.21 -20.02
CA GLU A 68 -10.46 10.21 -20.79
C GLU A 68 -11.17 9.19 -19.88
N GLY A 69 -10.82 9.15 -18.58
CA GLY A 69 -11.38 8.18 -17.63
C GLY A 69 -10.93 6.74 -17.89
N ASN A 70 -9.82 6.57 -18.59
CA ASN A 70 -9.23 5.27 -18.92
C ASN A 70 -8.90 4.46 -17.65
N LYS A 71 -9.47 3.26 -17.53
CA LYS A 71 -9.26 2.32 -16.43
C LYS A 71 -8.10 1.35 -16.67
N THR A 72 -7.35 1.52 -17.76
CA THR A 72 -6.23 0.67 -18.15
C THR A 72 -4.87 1.37 -17.98
N ASN A 73 -4.83 2.56 -17.36
CA ASN A 73 -3.56 3.21 -17.04
C ASN A 73 -2.88 2.56 -15.83
N LEU A 74 -1.55 2.72 -15.73
CA LEU A 74 -0.74 2.12 -14.66
C LEU A 74 -1.26 2.44 -13.26
N CYS A 75 -1.60 3.70 -12.98
CA CYS A 75 -2.07 4.12 -11.66
C CYS A 75 -3.38 3.42 -11.28
N TYR A 76 -4.33 3.35 -12.24
CA TYR A 76 -5.60 2.63 -12.02
C TYR A 76 -5.36 1.14 -11.80
N MET A 77 -4.53 0.51 -12.63
CA MET A 77 -4.23 -0.92 -12.53
C MET A 77 -3.59 -1.26 -11.18
N LEU A 78 -2.63 -0.47 -10.72
CA LEU A 78 -1.98 -0.71 -9.42
C LEU A 78 -2.91 -0.47 -8.22
N GLU A 79 -3.83 0.50 -8.31
CA GLU A 79 -4.63 0.93 -7.17
C GLU A 79 -6.03 0.32 -7.12
N MET A 80 -6.73 0.26 -8.27
CA MET A 80 -8.17 0.05 -8.34
C MET A 80 -8.58 -1.23 -9.06
N ASP A 81 -7.69 -1.86 -9.84
CA ASP A 81 -8.04 -3.07 -10.57
C ASP A 81 -8.25 -4.25 -9.61
N LYS A 82 -9.48 -4.80 -9.64
CA LYS A 82 -9.89 -5.87 -8.72
C LYS A 82 -9.09 -7.15 -8.90
N ASN A 83 -8.65 -7.45 -10.12
CA ASN A 83 -7.86 -8.65 -10.39
C ASN A 83 -6.45 -8.51 -9.79
N LEU A 84 -5.89 -7.30 -9.81
CA LEU A 84 -4.57 -7.03 -9.23
C LEU A 84 -4.59 -6.78 -7.71
N HIS A 85 -5.77 -6.80 -7.08
CA HIS A 85 -5.86 -6.75 -5.61
C HIS A 85 -5.25 -7.98 -4.94
N LEU A 86 -5.16 -9.10 -5.64
CA LEU A 86 -4.48 -10.30 -5.11
C LEU A 86 -2.99 -10.05 -4.80
N PHE A 87 -2.36 -9.06 -5.47
CA PHE A 87 -0.98 -8.64 -5.20
C PHE A 87 -0.86 -7.61 -4.07
N GLY A 88 -1.89 -7.44 -3.25
CA GLY A 88 -1.96 -6.45 -2.19
C GLY A 88 -2.51 -5.09 -2.65
N GLY A 89 -3.34 -4.49 -1.79
CA GLY A 89 -3.95 -3.18 -2.05
C GLY A 89 -2.99 -2.04 -1.75
N ILE A 90 -3.09 -0.98 -2.54
CA ILE A 90 -2.47 0.33 -2.27
C ILE A 90 -3.51 1.46 -2.31
N SER A 91 -4.78 1.09 -2.21
CA SER A 91 -5.89 2.04 -2.18
C SER A 91 -5.83 2.92 -0.94
N GLY A 92 -6.29 4.14 -1.07
CA GLY A 92 -6.27 5.14 -0.01
C GLY A 92 -5.31 6.30 -0.29
N GLY A 93 -5.53 7.40 0.41
CA GLY A 93 -4.84 8.66 0.13
C GLY A 93 -5.28 9.30 -1.19
N SER A 94 -4.61 10.37 -1.56
CA SER A 94 -4.93 11.12 -2.78
C SER A 94 -4.10 10.69 -3.98
N ALA A 95 -4.55 11.09 -5.19
CA ALA A 95 -3.82 10.85 -6.44
C ALA A 95 -2.44 11.52 -6.48
N TYR A 96 -2.15 12.46 -5.59
CA TYR A 96 -0.83 13.08 -5.42
C TYR A 96 0.28 12.05 -5.14
N LYS A 97 -0.05 10.89 -4.58
CA LYS A 97 0.92 9.80 -4.35
C LYS A 97 1.63 9.33 -5.61
N PHE A 98 1.00 9.48 -6.78
CA PHE A 98 1.58 9.10 -8.08
C PHE A 98 2.50 10.18 -8.66
N GLY A 99 2.49 11.40 -8.09
CA GLY A 99 3.32 12.52 -8.51
C GLY A 99 2.77 13.31 -9.69
N LEU A 100 1.81 12.76 -10.45
CA LEU A 100 1.14 13.40 -11.57
C LEU A 100 -0.26 12.78 -11.76
N PHE A 101 -1.28 13.61 -12.04
CA PHE A 101 -2.64 13.18 -12.38
C PHE A 101 -3.43 14.32 -13.01
N TYR A 102 -4.50 13.99 -13.74
CA TYR A 102 -5.45 14.99 -14.24
C TYR A 102 -6.52 15.27 -13.20
N HIS A 103 -6.63 16.53 -12.77
CA HIS A 103 -7.60 16.95 -11.76
C HIS A 103 -8.91 17.37 -12.46
N LYS A 104 -9.94 16.52 -12.36
CA LYS A 104 -11.21 16.68 -13.10
C LYS A 104 -11.95 17.99 -12.81
N LYS A 105 -11.93 18.48 -11.57
CA LYS A 105 -12.64 19.74 -11.20
C LYS A 105 -11.98 20.97 -11.82
N THR A 106 -10.65 21.02 -11.87
CA THR A 106 -9.89 22.16 -12.41
C THR A 106 -9.55 21.99 -13.89
N GLN A 107 -9.81 20.81 -14.45
CA GLN A 107 -9.48 20.44 -15.85
C GLN A 107 -8.03 20.69 -16.22
N ASN A 108 -7.12 20.42 -15.27
CA ASN A 108 -5.68 20.61 -15.45
C ASN A 108 -4.89 19.39 -14.98
N TRP A 109 -3.75 19.17 -15.59
CA TRP A 109 -2.73 18.30 -15.04
C TRP A 109 -2.20 18.91 -13.74
N THR A 110 -1.96 18.06 -12.75
CA THR A 110 -1.58 18.51 -11.41
C THR A 110 -0.48 17.61 -10.85
N SER A 111 0.49 18.24 -10.20
CA SER A 111 1.57 17.59 -9.45
C SER A 111 1.75 18.27 -8.07
N GLY A 112 2.86 17.97 -7.38
CA GLY A 112 3.16 18.55 -6.06
C GLY A 112 2.53 17.76 -4.92
N SER A 113 1.91 18.47 -3.97
CA SER A 113 1.24 17.87 -2.81
C SER A 113 -0.13 18.52 -2.60
N PRO A 114 -1.03 17.90 -1.80
CA PRO A 114 -2.33 18.51 -1.47
C PRO A 114 -2.23 19.93 -0.92
N LEU A 115 -1.17 20.23 -0.14
CA LEU A 115 -0.94 21.55 0.44
C LEU A 115 -0.25 22.55 -0.51
N LYS A 116 0.44 22.02 -1.53
CA LYS A 116 1.17 22.82 -2.53
C LYS A 116 0.96 22.21 -3.92
N PRO A 117 -0.28 22.31 -4.46
CA PRO A 117 -0.57 21.79 -5.80
C PRO A 117 0.12 22.67 -6.85
N VAL A 118 0.63 22.00 -7.88
CA VAL A 118 1.24 22.67 -9.04
C VAL A 118 0.41 22.30 -10.25
N LEU A 119 -0.23 23.31 -10.86
CA LEU A 119 -0.96 23.13 -12.11
C LEU A 119 0.03 23.13 -13.27
N LEU A 120 -0.17 22.23 -14.19
CA LEU A 120 0.71 22.01 -15.32
C LEU A 120 -0.08 22.12 -16.63
N THR A 121 0.52 22.70 -17.64
CA THR A 121 0.09 22.53 -19.05
C THR A 121 0.32 21.08 -19.47
N GLU A 122 -0.25 20.66 -20.59
CA GLU A 122 -0.04 19.29 -21.09
C GLU A 122 1.43 19.03 -21.42
N ASP A 123 2.15 19.98 -21.98
CA ASP A 123 3.58 19.84 -22.31
C ASP A 123 4.43 19.68 -21.03
N GLU A 124 4.16 20.45 -19.99
CA GLU A 124 4.84 20.31 -18.70
C GLU A 124 4.50 18.96 -18.04
N ALA A 125 3.26 18.51 -18.15
CA ALA A 125 2.85 17.21 -17.66
C ALA A 125 3.54 16.06 -18.42
N ILE A 126 3.72 16.17 -19.74
CA ILE A 126 4.49 15.21 -20.55
C ILE A 126 5.94 15.15 -20.09
N LEU A 127 6.58 16.28 -19.83
CA LEU A 127 7.93 16.32 -19.28
C LEU A 127 8.00 15.63 -17.91
N LYS A 128 7.06 15.93 -17.03
CA LYS A 128 6.98 15.30 -15.71
C LYS A 128 6.71 13.80 -15.78
N ALA A 129 5.83 13.37 -16.68
CA ALA A 129 5.56 11.96 -16.94
C ALA A 129 6.81 11.21 -17.44
N LYS A 130 7.60 11.87 -18.29
CA LYS A 130 8.87 11.34 -18.79
C LYS A 130 9.88 11.14 -17.65
N GLU A 131 10.04 12.12 -16.77
CA GLU A 131 10.90 11.97 -15.58
C GLU A 131 10.49 10.77 -14.73
N ILE A 132 9.19 10.65 -14.41
CA ILE A 132 8.69 9.55 -13.59
C ILE A 132 8.88 8.19 -14.30
N ARG A 133 8.59 8.12 -15.60
CA ARG A 133 8.81 6.94 -16.42
C ARG A 133 10.29 6.53 -16.45
N ASP A 134 11.19 7.49 -16.63
CA ASP A 134 12.63 7.24 -16.70
C ASP A 134 13.17 6.74 -15.35
N ASP A 135 12.65 7.26 -14.24
CA ASP A 135 12.92 6.76 -12.88
C ASP A 135 12.46 5.31 -12.70
N LEU A 136 11.23 4.96 -13.16
CA LEU A 136 10.71 3.60 -13.08
C LEU A 136 11.57 2.63 -13.90
N VAL A 137 11.94 3.01 -15.10
CA VAL A 137 12.78 2.22 -16.00
C VAL A 137 14.17 2.02 -15.38
N LYS A 138 14.82 3.11 -14.95
CA LYS A 138 16.14 3.07 -14.32
C LYS A 138 16.15 2.18 -13.09
N GLY A 139 15.16 2.31 -12.21
CA GLY A 139 15.03 1.45 -11.03
C GLY A 139 14.88 -0.01 -11.40
N ALA A 140 14.04 -0.34 -12.39
CA ALA A 140 13.85 -1.71 -12.84
C ALA A 140 15.14 -2.30 -13.47
N GLU A 141 15.90 -1.52 -14.23
CA GLU A 141 17.19 -1.93 -14.82
C GLU A 141 18.23 -2.19 -13.72
N ILE A 142 18.31 -1.33 -12.70
CA ILE A 142 19.18 -1.54 -11.53
C ILE A 142 18.80 -2.85 -10.83
N ILE A 143 17.53 -3.06 -10.52
CA ILE A 143 17.06 -4.28 -9.85
C ILE A 143 17.41 -5.52 -10.68
N SER A 144 17.15 -5.47 -11.98
CA SER A 144 17.45 -6.56 -12.92
C SER A 144 18.95 -6.90 -12.96
N SER A 145 19.83 -5.91 -12.79
CA SER A 145 21.29 -6.11 -12.84
C SER A 145 21.85 -6.89 -11.66
N PHE A 146 21.13 -6.92 -10.53
CA PHE A 146 21.54 -7.68 -9.33
C PHE A 146 21.29 -9.19 -9.47
N GLY A 147 20.38 -9.60 -10.36
CA GLY A 147 20.00 -11.00 -10.52
C GLY A 147 19.34 -11.56 -9.25
N SER A 148 20.03 -12.43 -8.55
CA SER A 148 19.53 -13.06 -7.31
C SER A 148 19.96 -12.28 -6.07
N LEU A 149 19.06 -12.14 -5.09
CA LEU A 149 19.32 -11.55 -3.78
C LEU A 149 19.12 -12.64 -2.72
N GLU A 150 20.21 -12.99 -2.00
CA GLU A 150 20.24 -14.14 -1.11
C GLU A 150 20.35 -13.75 0.37
N SER A 151 20.65 -12.49 0.66
CA SER A 151 20.88 -11.99 2.00
C SER A 151 20.36 -10.58 2.20
N LEU A 152 20.20 -10.16 3.45
CA LEU A 152 19.81 -8.79 3.80
C LEU A 152 20.83 -7.78 3.25
N SER A 153 22.12 -8.10 3.31
CA SER A 153 23.18 -7.24 2.79
C SER A 153 23.10 -7.04 1.26
N ASP A 154 22.53 -8.00 0.52
CA ASP A 154 22.25 -7.79 -0.91
C ASP A 154 21.17 -6.75 -1.13
N TYR A 155 20.10 -6.76 -0.32
CA TYR A 155 19.05 -5.74 -0.38
C TYR A 155 19.55 -4.36 0.07
N GLU A 156 20.43 -4.27 1.04
CA GLU A 156 21.07 -3.02 1.44
C GLU A 156 21.94 -2.45 0.31
N ARG A 157 22.73 -3.29 -0.36
CA ARG A 157 23.53 -2.89 -1.53
C ARG A 157 22.65 -2.45 -2.71
N LEU A 158 21.56 -3.18 -2.98
CA LEU A 158 20.60 -2.83 -3.99
C LEU A 158 19.96 -1.47 -3.65
N TYR A 159 19.47 -1.32 -2.42
CA TYR A 159 18.81 -0.08 -2.00
C TYR A 159 19.74 1.13 -2.12
N LYS A 160 21.01 0.98 -1.77
CA LYS A 160 22.00 2.06 -1.92
C LYS A 160 22.14 2.54 -3.36
N GLN A 161 21.91 1.68 -4.36
CA GLN A 161 21.88 2.10 -5.77
C GLN A 161 20.53 2.70 -6.17
N LEU A 162 19.45 2.37 -5.46
CA LEU A 162 18.10 2.85 -5.72
C LEU A 162 17.73 4.11 -4.93
N GLU A 163 18.48 4.50 -3.90
CA GLU A 163 18.13 5.64 -3.03
C GLU A 163 18.01 6.97 -3.77
N HIS A 164 18.67 7.08 -4.95
CA HIS A 164 18.57 8.24 -5.82
C HIS A 164 17.29 8.27 -6.67
N ILE A 165 16.56 7.16 -6.75
CA ILE A 165 15.30 7.10 -7.47
C ILE A 165 14.22 7.78 -6.64
N SER A 166 13.68 8.89 -7.16
CA SER A 166 12.65 9.65 -6.46
C SER A 166 11.47 8.76 -6.09
N GLY A 167 11.07 8.78 -4.81
CA GLY A 167 9.90 8.04 -4.33
C GLY A 167 10.02 6.52 -4.32
N ILE A 168 11.22 5.95 -4.30
CA ILE A 168 11.46 4.49 -4.28
C ILE A 168 10.70 3.77 -3.14
N ASN A 169 10.52 4.42 -2.01
CA ASN A 169 9.79 3.90 -0.84
C ASN A 169 8.27 4.21 -0.88
N THR A 170 7.74 4.79 -1.96
CA THR A 170 6.29 4.99 -2.08
C THR A 170 5.59 3.66 -2.39
N VAL A 171 4.42 3.45 -1.78
CA VAL A 171 3.66 2.20 -1.89
C VAL A 171 3.39 1.78 -3.34
N TRP A 172 3.13 2.73 -4.25
CA TRP A 172 2.85 2.41 -5.64
C TRP A 172 4.09 2.00 -6.44
N ARG A 173 5.27 2.62 -6.17
CA ARG A 173 6.53 2.21 -6.81
C ARG A 173 7.00 0.87 -6.29
N MET A 174 6.88 0.64 -4.98
CA MET A 174 7.14 -0.68 -4.39
C MET A 174 6.27 -1.75 -5.02
N LYS A 175 4.96 -1.48 -5.22
CA LYS A 175 4.06 -2.43 -5.91
C LYS A 175 4.47 -2.63 -7.37
N TYR A 176 4.81 -1.56 -8.10
CA TYR A 176 5.29 -1.67 -9.48
C TYR A 176 6.51 -2.60 -9.59
N TYR A 177 7.53 -2.40 -8.76
CA TYR A 177 8.72 -3.25 -8.79
C TYR A 177 8.45 -4.69 -8.33
N GLN A 178 7.56 -4.89 -7.38
CA GLN A 178 7.12 -6.23 -6.98
C GLN A 178 6.42 -6.96 -8.13
N MET A 179 5.61 -6.28 -8.92
CA MET A 179 4.96 -6.86 -10.10
C MET A 179 6.00 -7.31 -11.16
N LEU A 180 7.10 -6.58 -11.32
CA LEU A 180 8.18 -6.95 -12.25
C LEU A 180 9.10 -8.03 -11.67
N PHE A 181 9.34 -8.03 -10.37
CA PHE A 181 10.34 -8.87 -9.68
C PHE A 181 9.74 -9.63 -8.49
N PRO A 182 8.76 -10.52 -8.72
CA PRO A 182 7.99 -11.18 -7.66
C PRO A 182 8.81 -12.13 -6.78
N ILE A 183 9.95 -12.59 -7.28
CA ILE A 183 10.86 -13.47 -6.51
C ILE A 183 11.72 -12.63 -5.54
N LEU A 184 11.99 -11.38 -5.90
CA LEU A 184 12.83 -10.49 -5.11
C LEU A 184 12.04 -9.70 -4.06
N PHE A 185 10.73 -9.49 -4.25
CA PHE A 185 9.93 -8.67 -3.36
C PHE A 185 8.62 -9.34 -3.00
N ALA A 186 8.32 -9.39 -1.71
CA ALA A 186 7.02 -9.85 -1.23
C ALA A 186 5.96 -8.72 -1.34
N PRO A 187 4.67 -9.05 -1.57
CA PRO A 187 3.61 -8.07 -1.86
C PRO A 187 3.06 -7.37 -0.60
N PHE A 188 3.94 -6.78 0.18
CA PHE A 188 3.60 -6.02 1.38
C PHE A 188 4.13 -4.58 1.26
N TYR A 189 3.25 -3.59 1.13
CA TYR A 189 3.63 -2.21 0.79
C TYR A 189 3.41 -1.23 1.94
N GLY A 190 2.42 -1.46 2.79
CA GLY A 190 2.13 -0.63 3.96
C GLY A 190 3.12 -0.88 5.09
N GLN A 191 3.51 0.18 5.80
CA GLN A 191 4.45 0.07 6.91
C GLN A 191 3.96 -0.89 8.00
N ASP A 192 2.71 -0.73 8.44
CA ASP A 192 2.16 -1.51 9.55
C ASP A 192 2.14 -3.00 9.21
N ILE A 193 1.67 -3.38 8.01
CA ILE A 193 1.62 -4.77 7.60
C ILE A 193 3.01 -5.39 7.45
N GLN A 194 4.02 -4.61 6.99
CA GLN A 194 5.40 -5.08 6.92
C GLN A 194 5.97 -5.37 8.32
N LEU A 195 5.69 -4.48 9.28
CA LEU A 195 6.12 -4.65 10.66
C LEU A 195 5.44 -5.86 11.30
N ASP A 196 4.12 -6.00 11.11
CA ASP A 196 3.35 -7.13 11.64
C ASP A 196 3.89 -8.48 11.13
N VAL A 197 4.15 -8.58 9.82
CA VAL A 197 4.71 -9.80 9.22
C VAL A 197 6.10 -10.10 9.79
N LEU A 198 7.00 -9.11 9.85
CA LEU A 198 8.36 -9.33 10.33
C LEU A 198 8.41 -9.65 11.81
N HIS A 199 7.56 -9.04 12.65
CA HIS A 199 7.41 -9.41 14.06
C HIS A 199 6.86 -10.84 14.21
N PHE A 200 5.84 -11.20 13.41
CA PHE A 200 5.31 -12.56 13.37
C PHE A 200 6.38 -13.59 13.02
N LEU A 201 7.32 -13.23 12.11
CA LEU A 201 8.45 -14.05 11.71
C LEU A 201 9.62 -14.00 12.71
N ASN A 202 9.45 -13.29 13.83
CA ASN A 202 10.50 -13.05 14.84
C ASN A 202 11.79 -12.45 14.23
N GLN A 203 11.62 -11.52 13.27
CA GLN A 203 12.71 -10.81 12.62
C GLN A 203 12.72 -9.33 13.04
N THR A 204 13.91 -8.75 13.19
CA THR A 204 14.07 -7.31 13.39
C THR A 204 13.83 -6.58 12.06
N PRO A 205 12.80 -5.71 11.98
CA PRO A 205 12.51 -4.99 10.75
C PRO A 205 13.60 -3.95 10.42
N SER A 206 13.97 -3.84 9.15
CA SER A 206 14.77 -2.71 8.67
C SER A 206 13.97 -1.40 8.80
N GLU A 207 14.66 -0.28 8.99
CA GLU A 207 14.08 1.06 8.96
C GLU A 207 13.50 1.42 7.57
N ILE A 208 13.97 0.76 6.51
CA ILE A 208 13.67 1.09 5.12
C ILE A 208 12.56 0.17 4.59
N PRO A 209 11.39 0.73 4.19
CA PRO A 209 10.26 -0.06 3.69
C PRO A 209 10.60 -0.98 2.51
N PHE A 210 11.41 -0.52 1.58
CA PHE A 210 11.85 -1.31 0.44
C PHE A 210 12.66 -2.54 0.87
N ILE A 211 13.55 -2.39 1.86
CA ILE A 211 14.35 -3.51 2.39
C ILE A 211 13.44 -4.49 3.15
N ARG A 212 12.42 -4.02 3.88
CA ARG A 212 11.47 -4.90 4.57
C ARG A 212 10.73 -5.84 3.61
N MET A 213 10.37 -5.37 2.39
CA MET A 213 9.81 -6.26 1.37
C MET A 213 10.79 -7.39 1.00
N GLY A 214 12.08 -7.07 0.93
CA GLY A 214 13.13 -8.04 0.69
C GLY A 214 13.31 -9.03 1.85
N GLN A 215 13.27 -8.55 3.10
CA GLN A 215 13.34 -9.43 4.28
C GLN A 215 12.23 -10.49 4.26
N ILE A 216 10.99 -10.06 3.94
CA ILE A 216 9.86 -10.99 3.83
C ILE A 216 10.05 -11.95 2.64
N ALA A 217 10.56 -11.46 1.50
CA ALA A 217 10.85 -12.31 0.35
C ALA A 217 11.92 -13.36 0.65
N LEU A 218 12.96 -13.02 1.42
CA LEU A 218 13.96 -13.99 1.87
C LEU A 218 13.36 -15.11 2.73
N PHE A 219 12.38 -14.79 3.58
CA PHE A 219 11.66 -15.80 4.34
C PHE A 219 10.81 -16.70 3.43
N SER A 220 10.03 -16.11 2.53
CA SER A 220 9.24 -16.84 1.53
C SER A 220 10.13 -17.79 0.68
N LYS A 221 11.34 -17.35 0.32
CA LYS A 221 12.35 -18.18 -0.35
C LYS A 221 12.82 -19.34 0.50
N LYS A 222 13.03 -19.15 1.80
CA LYS A 222 13.33 -20.26 2.74
C LYS A 222 12.20 -21.27 2.82
N CYS A 223 10.95 -20.82 2.70
CA CYS A 223 9.78 -21.70 2.63
C CYS A 223 9.66 -22.41 1.29
N ASN A 224 10.47 -22.06 0.29
CA ASN A 224 10.36 -22.53 -1.10
C ASN A 224 8.96 -22.30 -1.72
N ILE A 225 8.38 -21.12 -1.49
CA ILE A 225 7.08 -20.71 -2.00
C ILE A 225 7.14 -19.30 -2.60
N PRO A 226 6.26 -18.96 -3.58
CA PRO A 226 6.15 -17.60 -4.08
C PRO A 226 5.72 -16.62 -2.97
N GLY A 227 6.30 -15.41 -2.95
CA GLY A 227 5.99 -14.39 -1.94
C GLY A 227 4.50 -14.02 -1.87
N ILE A 228 3.79 -14.09 -3.01
CA ILE A 228 2.34 -13.86 -3.06
C ILE A 228 1.56 -14.96 -2.34
N VAL A 229 1.93 -16.23 -2.53
CA VAL A 229 1.31 -17.38 -1.85
C VAL A 229 1.58 -17.28 -0.34
N PHE A 230 2.84 -17.00 0.04
CA PHE A 230 3.19 -16.75 1.44
C PHE A 230 2.29 -15.68 2.07
N GLY A 231 2.13 -14.53 1.40
CA GLY A 231 1.32 -13.42 1.90
C GLY A 231 -0.14 -13.80 2.17
N HIS A 232 -0.74 -14.57 1.29
CA HIS A 232 -2.13 -15.01 1.45
C HIS A 232 -2.29 -16.11 2.52
N ILE A 233 -1.35 -17.05 2.62
CA ILE A 233 -1.35 -18.06 3.68
C ILE A 233 -1.19 -17.37 5.04
N TRP A 234 -0.25 -16.44 5.18
CA TRP A 234 -0.05 -15.65 6.39
C TRP A 234 -1.31 -14.86 6.78
N GLY A 235 -1.92 -14.12 5.83
CA GLY A 235 -3.14 -13.36 6.09
C GLY A 235 -4.32 -14.23 6.52
N ARG A 236 -4.50 -15.39 5.90
CA ARG A 236 -5.55 -16.36 6.29
C ARG A 236 -5.31 -16.90 7.70
N SER A 237 -4.08 -17.23 8.04
CA SER A 237 -3.72 -17.80 9.35
C SER A 237 -3.93 -16.80 10.49
N THR A 238 -3.58 -15.54 10.28
CA THR A 238 -3.80 -14.48 11.28
C THR A 238 -5.28 -14.11 11.46
N ASN A 239 -6.07 -14.13 10.39
CA ASN A 239 -7.51 -13.91 10.45
C ASN A 239 -8.26 -15.05 11.17
N HIS A 240 -7.82 -16.29 11.04
CA HIS A 240 -8.39 -17.42 11.77
C HIS A 240 -8.10 -17.34 13.28
N ASN A 241 -6.92 -16.91 13.68
CA ASN A 241 -6.57 -16.73 15.09
C ASN A 241 -7.41 -15.62 15.75
N ASN A 242 -7.75 -14.56 15.03
CA ASN A 242 -8.66 -13.53 15.54
C ASN A 242 -10.11 -14.04 15.69
N LYS A 243 -10.58 -14.95 14.83
CA LYS A 243 -11.92 -15.56 14.95
C LYS A 243 -12.03 -16.61 16.05
N SER A 244 -10.98 -17.38 16.29
CA SER A 244 -10.98 -18.37 17.39
C SER A 244 -10.93 -17.71 18.78
N ASN A 245 -10.30 -16.54 18.90
CA ASN A 245 -10.31 -15.77 20.14
C ASN A 245 -11.65 -15.05 20.40
N ASP A 246 -12.45 -14.76 19.34
CA ASP A 246 -13.78 -14.18 19.49
C ASP A 246 -14.87 -15.23 19.80
N SER A 247 -14.62 -16.54 19.58
CA SER A 247 -15.61 -17.61 19.81
C SER A 247 -15.54 -18.28 21.19
N GLU A 248 -14.47 -18.07 21.99
CA GLU A 248 -14.31 -18.68 23.31
C GLU A 248 -14.61 -17.74 24.50
N THR A 249 -14.98 -16.47 24.26
CA THR A 249 -15.32 -15.52 25.33
C THR A 249 -16.78 -15.08 25.31
N ASN A 250 -17.70 -16.04 25.31
CA ASN A 250 -19.11 -15.78 25.65
C ASN A 250 -19.42 -16.34 27.03
N THR A 251 -18.73 -15.90 28.08
CA THR A 251 -19.18 -15.92 29.45
C THR A 251 -18.74 -14.65 30.16
N LEU A 252 -19.75 -13.81 30.43
CA LEU A 252 -19.84 -12.75 31.44
C LEU A 252 -18.54 -12.22 32.06
N SER A 253 -18.29 -10.98 31.75
CA SER A 253 -17.45 -9.95 32.35
C SER A 253 -16.22 -9.56 31.58
N ASP A 254 -16.21 -8.34 31.24
CA ASP A 254 -15.23 -7.37 30.81
C ASP A 254 -15.43 -6.86 29.37
N LYS A 255 -16.17 -5.77 29.30
CA LYS A 255 -16.08 -4.83 28.16
C LYS A 255 -14.65 -4.28 28.12
N LYS A 256 -13.71 -5.01 27.51
CA LYS A 256 -12.45 -4.42 27.05
C LYS A 256 -12.80 -3.40 25.99
N HIS A 257 -12.63 -2.14 26.29
CA HIS A 257 -12.73 -1.06 25.35
C HIS A 257 -11.79 -1.37 24.19
N LYS A 258 -12.34 -1.62 23.00
CA LYS A 258 -11.58 -1.76 21.75
C LYS A 258 -10.94 -0.41 21.50
N LEU A 259 -9.63 -0.30 21.68
CA LEU A 259 -8.90 0.93 21.38
C LEU A 259 -8.99 1.19 19.89
N HIS A 260 -9.69 2.25 19.52
CA HIS A 260 -9.73 2.76 18.16
C HIS A 260 -8.65 3.84 18.02
N TYR A 261 -7.76 3.68 17.06
CA TYR A 261 -6.76 4.69 16.74
C TYR A 261 -7.28 5.55 15.60
N TRP A 262 -7.30 6.86 15.83
CA TRP A 262 -7.69 7.84 14.84
C TRP A 262 -6.46 8.65 14.45
N MET A 263 -6.21 8.80 13.15
CA MET A 263 -5.20 9.74 12.68
C MET A 263 -5.84 11.13 12.62
N TYR A 264 -5.33 12.04 13.43
CA TYR A 264 -5.80 13.41 13.51
C TYR A 264 -4.73 14.34 12.96
N THR A 265 -5.08 15.16 11.98
CA THR A 265 -4.19 16.15 11.38
C THR A 265 -4.74 17.53 11.70
N VAL A 266 -3.99 18.33 12.43
CA VAL A 266 -4.28 19.74 12.70
C VAL A 266 -3.67 20.62 11.61
N PHE A 267 -4.22 21.83 11.44
CA PHE A 267 -3.83 22.72 10.35
C PHE A 267 -2.46 23.40 10.56
N ASP A 268 -1.99 23.50 11.81
CA ASP A 268 -0.73 24.14 12.17
C ASP A 268 -0.19 23.65 13.52
N ASP A 269 1.08 23.94 13.79
CA ASP A 269 1.77 23.52 15.02
C ASP A 269 1.19 24.15 16.29
N THR A 270 0.64 25.36 16.21
CA THR A 270 0.03 26.06 17.35
C THR A 270 -1.26 25.35 17.79
N SER A 271 -2.12 25.01 16.83
CA SER A 271 -3.34 24.23 17.08
C SER A 271 -3.01 22.86 17.63
N TRP A 272 -1.93 22.22 17.17
CA TRP A 272 -1.47 20.95 17.73
C TRP A 272 -1.05 21.06 19.19
N MET A 273 -0.26 22.05 19.54
CA MET A 273 0.18 22.30 20.93
C MET A 273 -1.01 22.58 21.85
N GLU A 274 -1.99 23.34 21.37
CA GLU A 274 -3.21 23.64 22.14
C GLU A 274 -4.07 22.38 22.37
N CYS A 275 -4.26 21.57 21.33
CA CYS A 275 -4.98 20.28 21.45
C CYS A 275 -4.29 19.33 22.44
N GLN A 276 -2.97 19.23 22.36
CA GLN A 276 -2.18 18.39 23.26
C GLN A 276 -2.24 18.89 24.71
N GLN A 277 -2.16 20.21 24.92
CA GLN A 277 -2.16 20.82 26.24
C GLN A 277 -3.51 20.71 26.94
N LYS A 278 -4.60 20.74 26.17
CA LYS A 278 -5.98 20.62 26.68
C LYS A 278 -6.52 19.18 26.63
N GLU A 279 -5.74 18.21 26.13
CA GLU A 279 -6.16 16.82 25.94
C GLU A 279 -7.46 16.68 25.12
N ILE A 280 -7.63 17.54 24.09
CA ILE A 280 -8.81 17.59 23.23
C ILE A 280 -8.45 17.31 21.76
N MET A 281 -9.45 16.84 21.01
CA MET A 281 -9.40 16.80 19.55
C MET A 281 -10.39 17.83 18.99
N VAL A 282 -9.93 18.66 18.06
CA VAL A 282 -10.78 19.65 17.37
C VAL A 282 -11.00 19.18 15.93
N LEU A 283 -12.23 18.92 15.56
CA LEU A 283 -12.62 18.70 14.18
C LEU A 283 -13.16 20.03 13.65
N GLY A 284 -12.57 20.56 12.58
CA GLY A 284 -12.93 21.87 11.99
C GLY A 284 -14.32 21.90 11.33
N MET A 285 -15.33 21.47 12.06
CA MET A 285 -16.74 21.42 11.66
C MET A 285 -17.62 22.09 12.73
N ASP A 286 -17.26 23.34 13.07
CA ASP A 286 -17.85 24.09 14.20
C ASP A 286 -19.38 24.25 14.13
N ASN A 287 -19.99 24.15 12.93
CA ASN A 287 -21.42 24.31 12.75
C ASN A 287 -22.25 23.06 13.14
N ILE A 288 -21.62 21.93 13.46
CA ILE A 288 -22.31 20.69 13.80
C ILE A 288 -22.50 20.55 15.30
N GLY A 289 -21.71 21.27 16.11
CA GLY A 289 -21.76 21.23 17.55
C GLY A 289 -21.22 19.93 18.17
N ASP A 290 -21.80 19.52 19.26
CA ASP A 290 -21.33 18.33 20.01
C ASP A 290 -21.75 17.03 19.31
N TYR A 291 -20.77 16.24 18.91
CA TYR A 291 -20.99 14.96 18.22
C TYR A 291 -21.68 13.90 19.13
N SER A 292 -21.64 14.04 20.45
CA SER A 292 -22.28 13.13 21.38
C SER A 292 -23.83 13.16 21.31
N GLN A 293 -24.38 14.20 20.69
CA GLN A 293 -25.84 14.34 20.49
C GLN A 293 -26.39 13.48 19.35
N TYR A 294 -25.53 12.86 18.54
CA TYR A 294 -25.97 12.05 17.41
C TYR A 294 -25.99 10.57 17.77
N ASP A 295 -27.18 9.96 17.77
CA ASP A 295 -27.39 8.56 18.15
C ASP A 295 -26.85 7.55 17.13
N SER A 296 -26.55 7.98 15.91
CA SER A 296 -26.09 7.11 14.84
C SER A 296 -25.20 7.84 13.82
N LYS A 297 -24.41 7.06 13.09
CA LYS A 297 -23.63 7.56 11.96
C LYS A 297 -24.49 8.21 10.88
N GLU A 298 -25.72 7.72 10.70
CA GLU A 298 -26.64 8.24 9.71
C GLU A 298 -27.25 9.58 10.12
N SER A 299 -27.58 9.79 11.40
CA SER A 299 -28.06 11.08 11.91
C SER A 299 -26.98 12.16 11.80
N LEU A 300 -25.72 11.84 12.12
CA LEU A 300 -24.59 12.74 11.92
C LEU A 300 -24.36 13.06 10.43
N ARG A 301 -24.49 12.08 9.54
CA ARG A 301 -24.35 12.28 8.10
C ARG A 301 -25.41 13.22 7.52
N GLN A 302 -26.66 13.07 7.95
CA GLN A 302 -27.75 13.95 7.52
C GLN A 302 -27.51 15.39 7.95
N GLU A 303 -27.03 15.60 9.17
CA GLU A 303 -26.69 16.94 9.66
C GLU A 303 -25.50 17.55 8.92
N LEU A 304 -24.46 16.76 8.62
CA LEU A 304 -23.33 17.18 7.79
C LEU A 304 -23.80 17.66 6.40
N ILE A 305 -24.69 16.89 5.75
CA ILE A 305 -25.26 17.25 4.44
C ILE A 305 -26.08 18.53 4.57
N SER A 306 -26.98 18.64 5.57
CA SER A 306 -27.84 19.81 5.74
C SER A 306 -27.05 21.09 6.03
N THR A 307 -25.94 20.98 6.77
CA THR A 307 -25.14 22.12 7.20
C THR A 307 -24.17 22.60 6.13
N TYR A 308 -23.56 21.68 5.36
CA TYR A 308 -22.49 22.02 4.43
C TYR A 308 -22.88 21.95 2.94
N ASP A 309 -23.88 21.16 2.54
CA ASP A 309 -24.39 21.19 1.15
C ASP A 309 -25.23 22.43 0.82
N ASN A 310 -25.84 23.06 1.83
CA ASN A 310 -26.61 24.30 1.66
C ASN A 310 -25.72 25.57 1.66
N SER A 311 -24.42 25.47 1.81
CA SER A 311 -23.49 26.62 1.82
C SER A 311 -22.94 27.01 0.44
N THR A 312 -23.47 26.41 -0.63
CA THR A 312 -23.11 26.71 -2.04
C THR A 312 -24.27 27.28 -2.84
N SER A 313 -25.04 28.22 -2.26
CA SER A 313 -25.98 29.05 -3.02
C SER A 313 -25.65 30.53 -2.89
#